data_3fbde4922d5fa2467e764e5a965f78d5
#
_entry.id   3fbde4922d5fa2467e764e5a965f78d5
#
_cell.length_a   1.000
_cell.length_b   1.000
_cell.length_c   1.000
_cell.angle_alpha   90.00
_cell.angle_beta   90.00
_cell.angle_gamma   90.00
#
_symmetry.space_group_name_H-M   'P 1'
#
loop_
_entity.id
_entity.type
_entity.pdbx_description
1 polymer ?
#
loop_
_entity_poly.entity_id
_entity_poly.type
_entity_poly.pdbx_seq_one_letter_code
_entity_poly.pdbx_strand_id
1 'polypeptide(L)'
;MSLDKLASEIESMAKAEAKVVSKEANAEAKRIGDEVKDSVAEYRDAAITQAEKMSDRIAVESIAAARQRNQKRLLVARREELDSTWSEVISQVGAADLKGREG
;
A
#
# COMPACT_ATOMS: atom_id res chain seq x y z
N MET A 1 4.36 56.40 52.68
CA MET A 1 4.06 55.22 51.90
C MET A 1 3.91 54.00 52.78
N SER A 2 2.81 53.39 52.72
CA SER A 2 2.55 52.25 53.54
C SER A 2 3.12 50.99 52.94
N LEU A 3 3.50 50.03 53.73
CA LEU A 3 3.90 48.68 53.36
C LEU A 3 2.78 47.96 52.57
N ASP A 4 1.53 48.32 52.85
CA ASP A 4 0.35 47.78 52.17
C ASP A 4 0.33 48.17 50.69
N LYS A 5 0.73 49.39 50.36
CA LYS A 5 0.82 49.84 48.98
C LYS A 5 1.92 49.11 48.21
N LEU A 6 3.08 48.88 48.82
CA LEU A 6 4.17 48.16 48.27
C LEU A 6 3.80 46.70 48.07
N ALA A 7 3.16 46.09 49.05
CA ALA A 7 2.68 44.71 48.94
C ALA A 7 1.65 44.56 47.83
N SER A 8 0.75 45.52 47.66
CA SER A 8 -0.24 45.53 46.57
C SER A 8 0.39 45.65 45.19
N GLU A 9 1.43 46.47 45.07
CA GLU A 9 2.18 46.62 43.82
C GLU A 9 2.92 45.31 43.44
N ILE A 10 3.57 44.68 44.41
CA ILE A 10 4.25 43.41 44.23
C ILE A 10 3.28 42.31 43.78
N GLU A 11 2.12 42.25 44.46
CA GLU A 11 1.06 41.30 44.11
C GLU A 11 0.53 41.52 42.68
N SER A 12 0.32 42.80 42.31
CA SER A 12 -0.12 43.19 40.98
C SER A 12 0.89 42.79 39.90
N MET A 13 2.18 43.01 40.15
CA MET A 13 3.27 42.62 39.24
C MET A 13 3.36 41.13 39.12
N ALA A 14 3.23 40.40 40.19
CA ALA A 14 3.26 38.93 40.18
C ALA A 14 2.10 38.36 39.38
N LYS A 15 0.90 38.94 39.52
CA LYS A 15 -0.27 38.54 38.71
C LYS A 15 -0.07 38.82 37.23
N ALA A 16 0.51 39.98 36.90
CA ALA A 16 0.81 40.35 35.52
C ALA A 16 1.83 39.37 34.88
N GLU A 17 2.89 39.05 35.62
CA GLU A 17 3.88 38.05 35.16
C GLU A 17 3.26 36.67 34.99
N ALA A 18 2.44 36.26 35.94
CA ALA A 18 1.75 34.97 35.85
C ALA A 18 0.85 34.88 34.59
N LYS A 19 0.17 35.99 34.27
CA LYS A 19 -0.63 36.07 33.03
C LYS A 19 0.22 35.94 31.77
N VAL A 20 1.36 36.61 31.72
CA VAL A 20 2.29 36.56 30.58
C VAL A 20 2.83 35.14 30.40
N VAL A 21 3.28 34.52 31.48
CA VAL A 21 3.80 33.14 31.46
C VAL A 21 2.72 32.17 31.00
N SER A 22 1.50 32.31 31.52
CA SER A 22 0.36 31.48 31.14
C SER A 22 0.03 31.63 29.65
N LYS A 23 0.04 32.88 29.17
CA LYS A 23 -0.21 33.19 27.76
C LYS A 23 0.84 32.57 26.81
N GLU A 24 2.12 32.72 27.22
CA GLU A 24 3.24 32.13 26.48
C GLU A 24 3.19 30.59 26.47
N ALA A 25 2.87 30.00 27.62
CA ALA A 25 2.72 28.55 27.72
C ALA A 25 1.58 28.03 26.84
N ASN A 26 0.45 28.72 26.80
CA ASN A 26 -0.69 28.35 25.96
C ASN A 26 -0.36 28.51 24.48
N ALA A 27 0.35 29.58 24.10
CA ALA A 27 0.79 29.79 22.72
C ALA A 27 1.77 28.69 22.27
N GLU A 28 2.71 28.32 23.14
CA GLU A 28 3.67 27.27 22.90
C GLU A 28 2.99 25.89 22.77
N ALA A 29 2.04 25.58 23.63
CA ALA A 29 1.26 24.37 23.57
C ALA A 29 0.47 24.27 22.27
N LYS A 30 -0.12 25.37 21.83
CA LYS A 30 -0.84 25.44 20.55
C LYS A 30 0.10 25.23 19.38
N ARG A 31 1.26 25.86 19.39
CA ARG A 31 2.28 25.69 18.35
C ARG A 31 2.74 24.24 18.23
N ILE A 32 3.02 23.60 19.36
CA ILE A 32 3.42 22.19 19.41
C ILE A 32 2.27 21.30 18.89
N GLY A 33 1.05 21.57 19.32
CA GLY A 33 -0.13 20.84 18.86
C GLY A 33 -0.33 20.94 17.36
N ASP A 34 -0.15 22.13 16.79
CA ASP A 34 -0.25 22.34 15.34
C ASP A 34 0.86 21.62 14.58
N GLU A 35 2.10 21.66 15.08
CA GLU A 35 3.22 20.95 14.50
C GLU A 35 2.99 19.42 14.51
N VAL A 36 2.47 18.90 15.60
CA VAL A 36 2.14 17.48 15.71
C VAL A 36 1.05 17.10 14.72
N LYS A 37 0.01 17.91 14.56
CA LYS A 37 -1.05 17.69 13.58
C LYS A 37 -0.49 17.65 12.16
N ASP A 38 0.37 18.60 11.82
CA ASP A 38 0.99 18.65 10.49
C ASP A 38 1.87 17.43 10.24
N SER A 39 2.67 17.02 11.23
CA SER A 39 3.51 15.83 11.13
C SER A 39 2.70 14.56 10.96
N VAL A 40 1.60 14.43 11.70
CA VAL A 40 0.69 13.28 11.58
C VAL A 40 0.02 13.26 10.21
N ALA A 41 -0.41 14.42 9.70
CA ALA A 41 -1.02 14.53 8.37
C ALA A 41 -0.03 14.13 7.27
N GLU A 42 1.21 14.62 7.34
CA GLU A 42 2.27 14.24 6.39
C GLU A 42 2.57 12.74 6.44
N TYR A 43 2.68 12.19 7.64
CA TYR A 43 2.92 10.76 7.81
C TYR A 43 1.79 9.93 7.23
N ARG A 44 0.55 10.35 7.48
CA ARG A 44 -0.64 9.67 6.95
C ARG A 44 -0.67 9.72 5.44
N ASP A 45 -0.43 10.89 4.84
CA ASP A 45 -0.41 11.05 3.38
C ASP A 45 0.69 10.21 2.74
N ALA A 46 1.88 10.20 3.34
CA ALA A 46 2.98 9.36 2.88
C ALA A 46 2.63 7.87 2.96
N ALA A 47 2.00 7.44 4.05
CA ALA A 47 1.58 6.06 4.23
C ALA A 47 0.51 5.65 3.21
N ILE A 48 -0.46 6.51 2.93
CA ILE A 48 -1.50 6.26 1.92
C ILE A 48 -0.88 6.16 0.53
N THR A 49 0.01 7.09 0.17
CA THR A 49 0.71 7.07 -1.12
C THR A 49 1.52 5.79 -1.28
N GLN A 50 2.23 5.37 -0.24
CA GLN A 50 2.99 4.13 -0.23
C GLN A 50 2.08 2.91 -0.41
N ALA A 51 0.96 2.88 0.29
CA ALA A 51 -0.02 1.80 0.20
C ALA A 51 -0.64 1.72 -1.20
N GLU A 52 -0.95 2.85 -1.82
CA GLU A 52 -1.47 2.90 -3.20
C GLU A 52 -0.46 2.36 -4.20
N LYS A 53 0.81 2.76 -4.10
CA LYS A 53 1.89 2.24 -4.95
C LYS A 53 2.07 0.74 -4.79
N MET A 54 2.01 0.26 -3.56
CA MET A 54 2.12 -1.17 -3.26
C MET A 54 0.95 -1.95 -3.82
N SER A 55 -0.27 -1.42 -3.69
CA SER A 55 -1.48 -2.00 -4.24
C SER A 55 -1.41 -2.09 -5.77
N ASP A 56 -0.97 -1.02 -6.43
CA ASP A 56 -0.80 -1.00 -7.89
C ASP A 56 0.25 -2.01 -8.35
N ARG A 57 1.36 -2.12 -7.63
CA ARG A 57 2.39 -3.10 -7.92
C ARG A 57 1.86 -4.53 -7.80
N ILE A 58 1.15 -4.82 -6.73
CA ILE A 58 0.55 -6.14 -6.50
C ILE A 58 -0.44 -6.46 -7.62
N ALA A 59 -1.27 -5.49 -8.02
CA ALA A 59 -2.21 -5.68 -9.12
C ALA A 59 -1.50 -6.01 -10.43
N VAL A 60 -0.46 -5.26 -10.77
CA VAL A 60 0.34 -5.50 -11.99
C VAL A 60 1.03 -6.86 -11.96
N GLU A 61 1.65 -7.20 -10.84
CA GLU A 61 2.32 -8.50 -10.66
C GLU A 61 1.33 -9.67 -10.71
N SER A 62 0.15 -9.50 -10.12
CA SER A 62 -0.91 -10.53 -10.13
C SER A 62 -1.43 -10.76 -11.54
N ILE A 63 -1.64 -9.70 -12.32
CA ILE A 63 -2.08 -9.79 -13.71
C ILE A 63 -1.00 -10.47 -14.56
N ALA A 64 0.26 -10.08 -14.40
CA ALA A 64 1.37 -10.69 -15.12
C ALA A 64 1.50 -12.18 -14.79
N ALA A 65 1.38 -12.56 -13.53
CA ALA A 65 1.42 -13.95 -13.10
C ALA A 65 0.24 -14.75 -13.67
N ALA A 66 -0.95 -14.16 -13.69
CA ALA A 66 -2.14 -14.80 -14.27
C ALA A 66 -1.98 -15.03 -15.78
N ARG A 67 -1.42 -14.04 -16.49
CA ARG A 67 -1.13 -14.17 -17.93
C ARG A 67 -0.13 -15.27 -18.21
N GLN A 68 0.93 -15.38 -17.42
CA GLN A 68 1.92 -16.44 -17.55
C GLN A 68 1.31 -17.82 -17.30
N ARG A 69 0.49 -17.95 -16.27
CA ARG A 69 -0.23 -19.20 -15.99
C ARG A 69 -1.16 -19.59 -17.13
N ASN A 70 -1.90 -18.63 -17.67
CA ASN A 70 -2.82 -18.88 -18.78
C ASN A 70 -2.06 -19.27 -20.05
N GLN A 71 -0.94 -18.61 -20.32
CA GLN A 71 -0.08 -18.94 -21.46
C GLN A 71 0.49 -20.35 -21.35
N LYS A 72 0.93 -20.73 -20.16
CA LYS A 72 1.41 -22.08 -19.87
C LYS A 72 0.31 -23.11 -20.05
N ARG A 73 -0.88 -22.85 -19.53
CA ARG A 73 -2.05 -23.74 -19.72
C ARG A 73 -2.40 -23.90 -21.18
N LEU A 74 -2.36 -22.82 -21.93
CA LEU A 74 -2.63 -22.87 -23.39
C LEU A 74 -1.60 -23.71 -24.11
N LEU A 75 -0.31 -23.57 -23.80
CA LEU A 75 0.76 -24.36 -24.39
C LEU A 75 0.62 -25.85 -24.06
N VAL A 76 0.29 -26.17 -22.81
CA VAL A 76 0.06 -27.53 -22.34
C VAL A 76 -1.15 -28.15 -23.09
N ALA A 77 -2.25 -27.40 -23.19
CA ALA A 77 -3.44 -27.86 -23.90
C ALA A 77 -3.16 -28.12 -25.39
N ARG A 78 -2.41 -27.22 -26.03
CA ARG A 78 -2.00 -27.40 -27.44
C ARG A 78 -1.14 -28.62 -27.61
N ARG A 79 -0.21 -28.87 -26.69
CA ARG A 79 0.66 -30.05 -26.74
C ARG A 79 -0.15 -31.33 -26.57
N GLU A 80 -1.06 -31.36 -25.62
CA GLU A 80 -1.94 -32.50 -25.40
C GLU A 80 -2.81 -32.78 -26.63
N GLU A 81 -3.35 -31.75 -27.25
CA GLU A 81 -4.15 -31.86 -28.45
C GLU A 81 -3.33 -32.39 -29.63
N LEU A 82 -2.11 -31.89 -29.82
CA LEU A 82 -1.18 -32.37 -30.83
C LEU A 82 -0.81 -33.82 -30.61
N ASP A 83 -0.50 -34.20 -29.36
CA ASP A 83 -0.15 -35.57 -29.00
C ASP A 83 -1.33 -36.52 -29.26
N SER A 84 -2.54 -36.10 -28.91
CA SER A 84 -3.75 -36.87 -29.16
C SER A 84 -4.01 -37.06 -30.66
N THR A 85 -3.90 -35.99 -31.42
CA THR A 85 -4.06 -36.03 -32.88
C THR A 85 -3.01 -36.91 -33.53
N TRP A 86 -1.77 -36.80 -33.10
CA TRP A 86 -0.66 -37.60 -33.61
C TRP A 86 -0.87 -39.09 -33.32
N SER A 87 -1.28 -39.42 -32.10
CA SER A 87 -1.62 -40.78 -31.69
C SER A 87 -2.74 -41.36 -32.56
N GLU A 88 -3.77 -40.57 -32.83
CA GLU A 88 -4.88 -40.98 -33.67
C GLU A 88 -4.45 -41.23 -35.14
N VAL A 89 -3.62 -40.33 -35.68
CA VAL A 89 -3.07 -40.47 -37.03
C VAL A 89 -2.22 -41.72 -37.14
N ILE A 90 -1.34 -41.96 -36.17
CA ILE A 90 -0.50 -43.18 -36.15
C ILE A 90 -1.38 -44.44 -36.08
N SER A 91 -2.39 -44.42 -35.24
CA SER A 91 -3.35 -45.54 -35.13
C SER A 91 -4.07 -45.81 -36.43
N GLN A 92 -4.53 -44.78 -37.12
CA GLN A 92 -5.21 -44.90 -38.40
C GLN A 92 -4.27 -45.40 -39.53
N VAL A 93 -3.04 -44.87 -39.57
CA VAL A 93 -2.04 -45.31 -40.55
C VAL A 93 -1.64 -46.76 -40.29
N GLY A 94 -1.45 -47.15 -39.02
CA GLY A 94 -1.17 -48.54 -38.65
C GLY A 94 -2.29 -49.49 -39.04
N ALA A 95 -3.53 -49.10 -38.82
CA ALA A 95 -4.70 -49.88 -39.22
C ALA A 95 -4.83 -49.97 -40.73
N ALA A 96 -4.56 -48.90 -41.46
CA ALA A 96 -4.56 -48.90 -42.90
C ALA A 96 -3.47 -49.83 -43.50
N ASP A 97 -2.27 -49.82 -42.94
CA ASP A 97 -1.18 -50.72 -43.34
C ASP A 97 -1.52 -52.14 -43.07
N LEU A 98 -2.12 -52.46 -41.94
CA LEU A 98 -2.59 -53.83 -41.65
C LEU A 98 -3.64 -54.28 -42.66
N LYS A 99 -4.59 -53.47 -43.03
CA LYS A 99 -5.59 -53.74 -44.04
C LYS A 99 -4.96 -53.92 -45.42
N GLY A 100 -3.96 -53.12 -45.77
CA GLY A 100 -3.23 -53.21 -46.98
C GLY A 100 -2.43 -54.53 -47.14
N ARG A 101 -1.95 -55.04 -46.00
CA ARG A 101 -1.21 -56.31 -45.97
C ARG A 101 -2.10 -57.54 -46.09
N GLU A 102 -3.33 -57.46 -45.64
CA GLU A 102 -4.29 -58.56 -45.71
C GLU A 102 -4.96 -58.65 -47.06
N GLY A 103 -4.93 -57.59 -47.81
CA GLY A 103 -5.46 -57.52 -49.14
C GLY A 103 -4.42 -57.84 -50.19
#